data_c5dd3e3220173ea92c063a71908e0cff
#
_entry.id   c5dd3e3220173ea92c063a71908e0cff
#
_cell.length_a   1.000
_cell.length_b   1.000
_cell.length_c   1.000
_cell.angle_alpha   90.00
_cell.angle_beta   90.00
_cell.angle_gamma   90.00
#
_symmetry.space_group_name_H-M   'P 1'
#
loop_
_entity.id
_entity.type
_entity.pdbx_description
1 polymer ?
#
loop_
_entity_poly.entity_id
_entity_poly.type
_entity_poly.pdbx_seq_one_letter_code
_entity_poly.pdbx_strand_id
1 'polypeptide(L)'
;MGKKKNREMMFWTKEQYLKFAEVMMDKPLSFYAFEMLYWCGIREGELLALTPADFDFEKRTVSINKSYQRLNGQDLITTPKTEKSNRVITMPQFLAEEIQDYIKMLYGIGPDDRMFTITKSYLHREMDRGAKEAGVPRIRIHDIRHSHISLLIDMGFSAVAIADRVGHESIEITYRYAHLFPSKQKEMAVKLDFMNKGV
;
A
#
# COMPACT_ATOMS: atom_id res chain seq x y z
N MET A 1 2.64 35.73 6.13
CA MET A 1 3.09 34.31 6.11
C MET A 1 1.90 33.41 6.43
N GLY A 2 1.27 32.79 5.43
CA GLY A 2 0.10 31.93 5.60
C GLY A 2 0.52 30.60 6.22
N LYS A 3 0.00 30.29 7.42
CA LYS A 3 0.10 28.94 8.00
C LYS A 3 -0.51 27.95 7.00
N LYS A 4 0.31 27.06 6.41
CA LYS A 4 -0.20 25.87 5.73
C LYS A 4 -1.07 25.12 6.74
N LYS A 5 -2.41 25.12 6.53
CA LYS A 5 -3.29 24.20 7.26
C LYS A 5 -2.74 22.78 7.02
N ASN A 6 -2.22 22.14 8.06
CA ASN A 6 -1.95 20.70 8.02
C ASN A 6 -3.29 20.04 7.64
N ARG A 7 -3.38 19.52 6.41
CA ARG A 7 -4.53 18.71 6.03
C ARG A 7 -4.47 17.47 6.90
N GLU A 8 -5.56 17.23 7.60
CA GLU A 8 -5.75 16.03 8.40
C GLU A 8 -5.47 14.79 7.55
N MET A 9 -4.70 13.86 8.08
CA MET A 9 -4.33 12.63 7.40
C MET A 9 -5.56 11.72 7.39
N MET A 10 -6.09 11.48 6.20
CA MET A 10 -7.23 10.58 6.02
C MET A 10 -6.74 9.16 5.75
N PHE A 11 -7.41 8.18 6.33
CA PHE A 11 -7.19 6.76 6.06
C PHE A 11 -8.47 5.97 6.37
N TRP A 12 -8.58 4.80 5.79
CA TRP A 12 -9.62 3.82 6.09
C TRP A 12 -9.18 2.84 7.16
N THR A 13 -10.11 2.44 8.01
CA THR A 13 -9.96 1.22 8.81
C THR A 13 -10.01 -0.01 7.89
N LYS A 14 -9.60 -1.17 8.43
CA LYS A 14 -9.70 -2.44 7.69
C LYS A 14 -11.13 -2.72 7.24
N GLU A 15 -12.11 -2.51 8.10
CA GLU A 15 -13.53 -2.74 7.82
C GLU A 15 -14.03 -1.84 6.69
N GLN A 16 -13.61 -0.58 6.66
CA GLN A 16 -13.95 0.36 5.59
C GLN A 16 -13.34 -0.08 4.25
N TYR A 17 -12.08 -0.52 4.29
CA TYR A 17 -11.42 -1.03 3.09
C TYR A 17 -12.12 -2.29 2.56
N LEU A 18 -12.47 -3.25 3.42
CA LEU A 18 -13.14 -4.48 2.99
C LEU A 18 -14.50 -4.21 2.33
N LYS A 19 -15.29 -3.27 2.86
CA LYS A 19 -16.53 -2.83 2.19
C LYS A 19 -16.28 -2.23 0.81
N PHE A 20 -15.21 -1.46 0.68
CA PHE A 20 -14.82 -0.89 -0.61
C PHE A 20 -14.35 -1.98 -1.58
N ALA A 21 -13.51 -2.92 -1.13
CA ALA A 21 -13.00 -4.03 -1.93
C ALA A 21 -14.13 -4.92 -2.47
N GLU A 22 -15.15 -5.21 -1.65
CA GLU A 22 -16.34 -5.96 -2.06
C GLU A 22 -17.04 -5.32 -3.27
N VAL A 23 -17.20 -4.00 -3.26
CA VAL A 23 -17.76 -3.26 -4.41
C VAL A 23 -16.86 -3.36 -5.63
N MET A 24 -15.53 -3.37 -5.45
CA MET A 24 -14.58 -3.43 -6.57
C MET A 24 -14.56 -4.79 -7.27
N MET A 25 -15.08 -5.85 -6.67
CA MET A 25 -15.10 -7.21 -7.26
C MET A 25 -15.87 -7.27 -8.58
N ASP A 26 -16.74 -6.32 -8.87
CA ASP A 26 -17.45 -6.20 -10.16
C ASP A 26 -16.51 -5.91 -11.34
N LYS A 27 -15.29 -5.41 -11.06
CA LYS A 27 -14.28 -5.05 -12.05
C LYS A 27 -12.90 -5.60 -11.64
N PRO A 28 -12.50 -6.78 -12.13
CA PRO A 28 -11.25 -7.43 -11.72
C PRO A 28 -10.03 -6.50 -11.76
N LEU A 29 -9.88 -5.72 -12.85
CA LEU A 29 -8.79 -4.76 -12.99
C LEU A 29 -8.71 -3.74 -11.84
N SER A 30 -9.87 -3.21 -11.41
CA SER A 30 -9.96 -2.28 -10.29
C SER A 30 -9.69 -3.00 -8.97
N PHE A 31 -10.32 -4.16 -8.77
CA PHE A 31 -10.17 -4.96 -7.56
C PHE A 31 -8.69 -5.25 -7.28
N TYR A 32 -7.98 -5.90 -8.21
CA TYR A 32 -6.58 -6.26 -8.01
C TYR A 32 -5.64 -5.03 -7.88
N ALA A 33 -5.96 -3.92 -8.56
CA ALA A 33 -5.21 -2.68 -8.40
C ALA A 33 -5.32 -2.13 -6.96
N PHE A 34 -6.52 -2.11 -6.38
CA PHE A 34 -6.73 -1.64 -5.02
C PHE A 34 -6.21 -2.62 -3.98
N GLU A 35 -6.30 -3.94 -4.21
CA GLU A 35 -5.70 -4.97 -3.36
C GLU A 35 -4.18 -4.76 -3.23
N MET A 36 -3.49 -4.54 -4.33
CA MET A 36 -2.05 -4.23 -4.32
C MET A 36 -1.73 -2.93 -3.58
N LEU A 37 -2.51 -1.87 -3.80
CA LEU A 37 -2.32 -0.58 -3.12
C LEU A 37 -2.50 -0.71 -1.61
N TYR A 38 -3.53 -1.44 -1.17
CA TYR A 38 -3.86 -1.56 0.24
C TYR A 38 -2.93 -2.54 0.98
N TRP A 39 -2.79 -3.78 0.50
CA TRP A 39 -2.06 -4.82 1.22
C TRP A 39 -0.53 -4.74 1.08
N CYS A 40 -0.02 -4.06 0.05
CA CYS A 40 1.41 -3.79 -0.10
C CYS A 40 1.80 -2.36 0.27
N GLY A 41 0.85 -1.44 0.36
CA GLY A 41 1.12 -0.04 0.67
C GLY A 41 1.98 0.67 -0.37
N ILE A 42 1.96 0.20 -1.63
CA ILE A 42 2.75 0.77 -2.73
C ILE A 42 2.17 2.09 -3.22
N ARG A 43 2.98 2.88 -3.91
CA ARG A 43 2.53 4.13 -4.54
C ARG A 43 1.77 3.85 -5.83
N GLU A 44 0.86 4.74 -6.20
CA GLU A 44 0.08 4.65 -7.45
C GLU A 44 0.98 4.47 -8.69
N GLY A 45 2.07 5.23 -8.80
CA GLY A 45 3.00 5.09 -9.91
C GLY A 45 3.78 3.77 -9.90
N GLU A 46 4.06 3.21 -8.72
CA GLU A 46 4.66 1.89 -8.55
C GLU A 46 3.70 0.80 -9.03
N LEU A 47 2.43 0.85 -8.60
CA LEU A 47 1.37 -0.04 -9.08
C LEU A 47 1.29 -0.06 -10.61
N LEU A 48 1.18 1.11 -11.22
CA LEU A 48 1.00 1.25 -12.67
C LEU A 48 2.22 0.80 -13.49
N ALA A 49 3.38 0.59 -12.84
CA ALA A 49 4.59 0.09 -13.47
C ALA A 49 4.78 -1.43 -13.32
N LEU A 50 3.97 -2.13 -12.50
CA LEU A 50 4.13 -3.55 -12.22
C LEU A 50 3.96 -4.40 -13.48
N THR A 51 4.83 -5.40 -13.57
CA THR A 51 4.86 -6.42 -14.64
C THR A 51 4.88 -7.81 -14.02
N PRO A 52 4.51 -8.90 -14.73
CA PRO A 52 4.63 -10.26 -14.19
C PRO A 52 6.03 -10.62 -13.68
N ALA A 53 7.09 -10.13 -14.32
CA ALA A 53 8.47 -10.37 -13.92
C ALA A 53 8.87 -9.76 -12.56
N ASP A 54 8.05 -8.86 -12.00
CA ASP A 54 8.30 -8.31 -10.66
C ASP A 54 7.93 -9.28 -9.53
N PHE A 55 7.22 -10.37 -9.83
CA PHE A 55 6.67 -11.29 -8.83
C PHE A 55 7.47 -12.60 -8.76
N ASP A 56 7.79 -13.03 -7.54
CA ASP A 56 8.28 -14.37 -7.21
C ASP A 56 7.20 -15.04 -6.33
N PHE A 57 6.37 -15.89 -6.95
CA PHE A 57 5.26 -16.52 -6.26
C PHE A 57 5.68 -17.64 -5.33
N GLU A 58 6.85 -18.27 -5.53
CA GLU A 58 7.38 -19.27 -4.60
C GLU A 58 7.78 -18.60 -3.28
N LYS A 59 8.45 -17.44 -3.37
CA LYS A 59 8.82 -16.62 -2.20
C LYS A 59 7.70 -15.69 -1.75
N ARG A 60 6.63 -15.58 -2.52
CA ARG A 60 5.52 -14.62 -2.30
C ARG A 60 6.03 -13.18 -2.19
N THR A 61 6.92 -12.78 -3.09
CA THR A 61 7.49 -11.43 -3.07
C THR A 61 7.16 -10.65 -4.33
N VAL A 62 7.12 -9.33 -4.20
CA VAL A 62 7.02 -8.39 -5.31
C VAL A 62 8.16 -7.36 -5.22
N SER A 63 8.85 -7.15 -6.33
CA SER A 63 9.93 -6.17 -6.47
C SER A 63 9.37 -4.81 -6.89
N ILE A 64 9.61 -3.79 -6.07
CA ILE A 64 9.21 -2.41 -6.36
C ILE A 64 10.46 -1.64 -6.76
N ASN A 65 10.74 -1.58 -8.05
CA ASN A 65 11.97 -1.05 -8.61
C ASN A 65 11.74 -0.03 -9.74
N LYS A 66 10.49 0.31 -10.03
CA LYS A 66 10.10 1.24 -11.10
C LYS A 66 8.81 1.98 -10.77
N SER A 67 8.60 3.09 -11.47
CA SER A 67 7.40 3.91 -11.32
C SER A 67 6.96 4.44 -12.68
N TYR A 68 5.66 4.36 -12.95
CA TYR A 68 5.05 4.88 -14.15
C TYR A 68 4.52 6.29 -13.95
N GLN A 69 4.73 7.13 -14.95
CA GLN A 69 4.07 8.42 -15.08
C GLN A 69 3.78 8.71 -16.56
N ARG A 70 2.77 9.53 -16.81
CA ARG A 70 2.46 10.02 -18.15
C ARG A 70 2.73 11.52 -18.21
N LEU A 71 3.66 11.92 -19.06
CA LEU A 71 4.05 13.31 -19.25
C LEU A 71 3.86 13.70 -20.72
N ASN A 72 3.15 14.80 -20.99
CA ASN A 72 2.92 15.29 -22.35
C ASN A 72 2.38 14.23 -23.33
N GLY A 73 1.50 13.34 -22.83
CA GLY A 73 0.93 12.25 -23.62
C GLY A 73 1.82 11.03 -23.80
N GLN A 74 3.08 11.06 -23.32
CA GLN A 74 4.02 9.96 -23.39
C GLN A 74 4.09 9.19 -22.09
N ASP A 75 4.13 7.87 -22.19
CA ASP A 75 4.31 6.97 -21.07
C ASP A 75 5.80 6.88 -20.73
N LEU A 76 6.11 7.13 -19.46
CA LEU A 76 7.47 7.11 -18.94
C LEU A 76 7.56 6.17 -17.76
N ILE A 77 8.45 5.18 -17.84
CA ILE A 77 8.84 4.34 -16.72
C ILE A 77 10.20 4.83 -16.23
N THR A 78 10.25 5.16 -14.94
CA THR A 78 11.45 5.65 -14.28
C THR A 78 11.88 4.70 -13.18
N THR A 79 13.17 4.61 -12.94
CA THR A 79 13.70 4.00 -11.72
C THR A 79 13.38 4.88 -10.50
N PRO A 80 13.26 4.30 -9.30
CA PRO A 80 13.08 5.08 -8.09
C PRO A 80 14.21 6.09 -7.89
N LYS A 81 13.85 7.26 -7.36
CA LYS A 81 14.82 8.35 -7.11
C LYS A 81 15.84 8.06 -6.02
N THR A 82 15.54 7.10 -5.14
CA THR A 82 16.38 6.73 -3.99
C THR A 82 16.50 5.22 -3.88
N GLU A 83 17.62 4.74 -3.33
CA GLU A 83 17.85 3.31 -3.08
C GLU A 83 16.77 2.69 -2.19
N LYS A 84 16.31 3.39 -1.17
CA LYS A 84 15.24 2.90 -0.27
C LYS A 84 13.87 2.75 -0.94
N SER A 85 13.66 3.41 -2.05
CA SER A 85 12.45 3.21 -2.86
C SER A 85 12.49 1.91 -3.65
N ASN A 86 13.71 1.38 -3.90
CA ASN A 86 13.91 0.05 -4.47
C ASN A 86 13.86 -0.98 -3.35
N ARG A 87 12.81 -1.78 -3.34
CA ARG A 87 12.54 -2.73 -2.25
C ARG A 87 11.80 -3.95 -2.72
N VAL A 88 11.90 -5.02 -1.94
CA VAL A 88 11.12 -6.25 -2.10
C VAL A 88 10.11 -6.34 -0.96
N ILE A 89 8.85 -6.57 -1.30
CA ILE A 89 7.78 -6.71 -0.33
C ILE A 89 7.31 -8.17 -0.32
N THR A 90 7.29 -8.80 0.86
CA THR A 90 6.63 -10.09 1.04
C THR A 90 5.12 -9.88 1.10
N MET A 91 4.41 -10.53 0.20
CA MET A 91 2.95 -10.49 0.13
C MET A 91 2.32 -11.49 1.11
N PRO A 92 1.12 -11.17 1.66
CA PRO A 92 0.28 -12.19 2.27
C PRO A 92 -0.03 -13.30 1.25
N GLN A 93 -0.21 -14.53 1.73
CA GLN A 93 -0.45 -15.68 0.85
C GLN A 93 -1.66 -15.47 -0.05
N PHE A 94 -2.80 -15.04 0.51
CA PHE A 94 -4.03 -14.81 -0.26
C PHE A 94 -3.79 -13.81 -1.40
N LEU A 95 -3.04 -12.72 -1.15
CA LEU A 95 -2.76 -11.73 -2.19
C LEU A 95 -1.86 -12.30 -3.30
N ALA A 96 -0.87 -13.13 -2.95
CA ALA A 96 -0.02 -13.77 -3.94
C ALA A 96 -0.84 -14.71 -4.85
N GLU A 97 -1.76 -15.48 -4.27
CA GLU A 97 -2.69 -16.34 -5.00
C GLU A 97 -3.62 -15.53 -5.92
N GLU A 98 -4.23 -14.48 -5.41
CA GLU A 98 -5.10 -13.56 -6.16
C GLU A 98 -4.37 -12.92 -7.35
N ILE A 99 -3.15 -12.41 -7.13
CA ILE A 99 -2.37 -11.79 -8.21
C ILE A 99 -1.92 -12.82 -9.25
N GLN A 100 -1.58 -14.04 -8.83
CA GLN A 100 -1.28 -15.11 -9.76
C GLN A 100 -2.49 -15.44 -10.65
N ASP A 101 -3.68 -15.48 -10.08
CA ASP A 101 -4.91 -15.69 -10.83
C ASP A 101 -5.24 -14.51 -11.74
N TYR A 102 -5.01 -13.29 -11.29
CA TYR A 102 -5.15 -12.11 -12.13
C TYR A 102 -4.25 -12.13 -13.35
N ILE A 103 -2.97 -12.51 -13.19
CA ILE A 103 -2.03 -12.66 -14.33
C ILE A 103 -2.56 -13.69 -15.35
N LYS A 104 -3.14 -14.81 -14.89
CA LYS A 104 -3.74 -15.81 -15.78
C LYS A 104 -4.94 -15.27 -16.59
N MET A 105 -5.65 -14.27 -16.05
CA MET A 105 -6.76 -13.60 -16.75
C MET A 105 -6.28 -12.64 -17.84
N LEU A 106 -5.02 -12.18 -17.77
CA LEU A 106 -4.45 -11.23 -18.73
C LEU A 106 -3.96 -11.98 -19.99
N TYR A 107 -4.84 -12.06 -20.98
CA TYR A 107 -4.54 -12.80 -22.22
C TYR A 107 -3.30 -12.22 -22.93
N GLY A 108 -2.31 -13.09 -23.20
CA GLY A 108 -1.13 -12.75 -23.98
C GLY A 108 -0.15 -11.79 -23.29
N ILE A 109 -0.27 -11.58 -21.98
CA ILE A 109 0.67 -10.71 -21.25
C ILE A 109 2.07 -11.32 -21.23
N GLY A 110 3.07 -10.54 -21.68
CA GLY A 110 4.47 -10.88 -21.55
C GLY A 110 5.03 -10.60 -20.17
N PRO A 111 6.22 -11.14 -19.83
CA PRO A 111 6.81 -10.95 -18.50
C PRO A 111 7.12 -9.48 -18.17
N ASP A 112 7.39 -8.66 -19.17
CA ASP A 112 7.78 -7.25 -19.03
C ASP A 112 6.63 -6.28 -19.36
N ASP A 113 5.44 -6.80 -19.70
CA ASP A 113 4.28 -5.96 -20.00
C ASP A 113 3.63 -5.44 -18.70
N ARG A 114 3.14 -4.20 -18.73
CA ARG A 114 2.44 -3.64 -17.56
C ARG A 114 1.11 -4.35 -17.32
N MET A 115 0.92 -4.85 -16.11
CA MET A 115 -0.31 -5.53 -15.70
C MET A 115 -1.49 -4.56 -15.58
N PHE A 116 -1.24 -3.33 -15.17
CA PHE A 116 -2.25 -2.30 -14.94
C PHE A 116 -2.12 -1.19 -15.98
N THR A 117 -2.67 -1.42 -17.19
CA THR A 117 -2.64 -0.48 -18.32
C THR A 117 -3.72 0.60 -18.23
N ILE A 118 -3.99 1.07 -17.01
CA ILE A 118 -4.94 2.13 -16.67
C ILE A 118 -4.24 3.45 -16.37
N THR A 119 -5.03 4.51 -16.32
CA THR A 119 -4.56 5.84 -15.96
C THR A 119 -4.84 6.15 -14.49
N LYS A 120 -4.11 7.13 -13.93
CA LYS A 120 -4.44 7.68 -12.61
C LYS A 120 -5.88 8.17 -12.51
N SER A 121 -6.36 8.84 -13.57
CA SER A 121 -7.75 9.32 -13.63
C SER A 121 -8.76 8.18 -13.57
N TYR A 122 -8.44 7.00 -14.10
CA TYR A 122 -9.28 5.81 -13.96
C TYR A 122 -9.38 5.39 -12.48
N LEU A 123 -8.25 5.25 -11.79
CA LEU A 123 -8.24 4.90 -10.36
C LEU A 123 -9.00 5.90 -9.51
N HIS A 124 -8.88 7.21 -9.80
CA HIS A 124 -9.65 8.24 -9.10
C HIS A 124 -11.16 8.09 -9.30
N ARG A 125 -11.62 7.80 -10.54
CA ARG A 125 -13.06 7.56 -10.81
C ARG A 125 -13.56 6.30 -10.10
N GLU A 126 -12.79 5.21 -10.11
CA GLU A 126 -13.16 3.99 -9.39
C GLU A 126 -13.16 4.20 -7.87
N MET A 127 -12.25 4.99 -7.34
CA MET A 127 -12.28 5.41 -5.93
C MET A 127 -13.56 6.18 -5.61
N ASP A 128 -13.95 7.13 -6.45
CA ASP A 128 -15.17 7.92 -6.25
C ASP A 128 -16.42 7.03 -6.30
N ARG A 129 -16.50 6.12 -7.29
CA ARG A 129 -17.59 5.15 -7.43
C ARG A 129 -17.67 4.23 -6.23
N GLY A 130 -16.58 3.53 -5.95
CA GLY A 130 -16.55 2.50 -4.91
C GLY A 130 -16.76 3.04 -3.52
N ALA A 131 -16.19 4.20 -3.18
CA ALA A 131 -16.41 4.82 -1.87
C ALA A 131 -17.89 5.20 -1.67
N LYS A 132 -18.55 5.71 -2.73
CA LYS A 132 -19.97 6.04 -2.70
C LYS A 132 -20.84 4.80 -2.52
N GLU A 133 -20.61 3.75 -3.30
CA GLU A 133 -21.38 2.50 -3.28
C GLU A 133 -21.17 1.73 -1.98
N ALA A 134 -19.93 1.70 -1.47
CA ALA A 134 -19.60 1.05 -0.20
C ALA A 134 -20.06 1.84 1.05
N GLY A 135 -20.50 3.10 0.86
CA GLY A 135 -20.89 3.97 1.97
C GLY A 135 -19.73 4.34 2.90
N VAL A 136 -18.50 4.42 2.36
CA VAL A 136 -17.31 4.81 3.12
C VAL A 136 -16.84 6.20 2.74
N PRO A 137 -16.14 6.93 3.63
CA PRO A 137 -15.59 8.25 3.29
C PRO A 137 -14.65 8.17 2.09
N ARG A 138 -14.79 9.08 1.14
CA ARG A 138 -13.88 9.19 0.01
C ARG A 138 -12.51 9.65 0.48
N ILE A 139 -11.45 8.92 0.17
CA ILE A 139 -10.06 9.27 0.42
C ILE A 139 -9.28 9.38 -0.90
N ARG A 140 -8.08 9.97 -0.88
CA ARG A 140 -7.21 10.00 -2.07
C ARG A 140 -6.57 8.63 -2.30
N ILE A 141 -6.16 8.33 -3.53
CA ILE A 141 -5.42 7.09 -3.83
C ILE A 141 -4.18 6.94 -2.93
N HIS A 142 -3.45 8.03 -2.70
CA HIS A 142 -2.29 8.01 -1.81
C HIS A 142 -2.66 7.71 -0.34
N ASP A 143 -3.87 8.02 0.08
CA ASP A 143 -4.33 7.78 1.46
C ASP A 143 -4.60 6.29 1.73
N ILE A 144 -4.72 5.45 0.68
CA ILE A 144 -4.74 3.99 0.82
C ILE A 144 -3.43 3.50 1.46
N ARG A 145 -2.30 4.08 1.06
CA ARG A 145 -1.02 3.80 1.70
C ARG A 145 -0.98 4.27 3.16
N HIS A 146 -1.65 5.37 3.51
CA HIS A 146 -1.83 5.78 4.90
C HIS A 146 -2.66 4.75 5.67
N SER A 147 -3.69 4.17 5.03
CA SER A 147 -4.50 3.09 5.61
C SER A 147 -3.67 1.84 5.88
N HIS A 148 -2.80 1.43 4.95
CA HIS A 148 -1.86 0.33 5.15
C HIS A 148 -0.92 0.57 6.34
N ILE A 149 -0.34 1.76 6.44
CA ILE A 149 0.56 2.13 7.54
C ILE A 149 -0.20 2.09 8.88
N SER A 150 -1.41 2.66 8.93
CA SER A 150 -2.27 2.64 10.12
C SER A 150 -2.59 1.22 10.56
N LEU A 151 -2.92 0.33 9.62
CA LEU A 151 -3.17 -1.09 9.89
C LEU A 151 -1.94 -1.77 10.52
N LEU A 152 -0.75 -1.54 9.98
CA LEU A 152 0.49 -2.13 10.53
C LEU A 152 0.83 -1.59 11.93
N ILE A 153 0.53 -0.32 12.19
CA ILE A 153 0.66 0.27 13.53
C ILE A 153 -0.29 -0.41 14.53
N ASP A 154 -1.54 -0.60 14.13
CA ASP A 154 -2.57 -1.30 14.93
C ASP A 154 -2.16 -2.75 15.24
N MET A 155 -1.50 -3.41 14.29
CA MET A 155 -0.94 -4.76 14.46
C MET A 155 0.31 -4.77 15.36
N GLY A 156 0.82 -3.61 15.79
CA GLY A 156 1.94 -3.47 16.71
C GLY A 156 3.34 -3.51 16.08
N PHE A 157 3.44 -3.38 14.75
CA PHE A 157 4.75 -3.31 14.08
C PHE A 157 5.47 -2.00 14.40
N SER A 158 6.81 -2.07 14.43
CA SER A 158 7.66 -0.91 14.70
C SER A 158 7.67 0.08 13.53
N ALA A 159 7.92 1.36 13.83
CA ALA A 159 8.06 2.40 12.81
C ALA A 159 9.19 2.08 11.81
N VAL A 160 10.25 1.41 12.25
CA VAL A 160 11.37 0.99 11.38
C VAL A 160 10.89 -0.05 10.37
N ALA A 161 10.25 -1.13 10.85
CA ALA A 161 9.73 -2.20 9.97
C ALA A 161 8.71 -1.66 8.96
N ILE A 162 7.86 -0.73 9.39
CA ILE A 162 6.88 -0.08 8.51
C ILE A 162 7.59 0.80 7.46
N ALA A 163 8.60 1.59 7.88
CA ALA A 163 9.35 2.45 6.96
C ALA A 163 10.05 1.64 5.86
N ASP A 164 10.69 0.51 6.21
CA ASP A 164 11.33 -0.40 5.27
C ASP A 164 10.32 -0.98 4.28
N ARG A 165 9.21 -1.51 4.78
CA ARG A 165 8.16 -2.11 3.93
C ARG A 165 7.60 -1.14 2.91
N VAL A 166 7.29 0.08 3.34
CA VAL A 166 6.68 1.07 2.44
C VAL A 166 7.73 1.88 1.66
N GLY A 167 9.03 1.77 1.94
CA GLY A 167 10.11 2.51 1.28
C GLY A 167 10.04 4.00 1.59
N HIS A 168 10.03 4.36 2.88
CA HIS A 168 10.22 5.74 3.30
C HIS A 168 11.71 6.09 3.29
N GLU A 169 12.06 7.23 2.69
CA GLU A 169 13.46 7.73 2.64
C GLU A 169 14.02 7.96 4.04
N SER A 170 13.16 8.41 4.96
CA SER A 170 13.48 8.71 6.34
C SER A 170 12.40 8.15 7.25
N ILE A 171 12.78 7.64 8.40
CA ILE A 171 11.87 7.18 9.45
C ILE A 171 10.98 8.32 9.97
N GLU A 172 11.44 9.57 9.85
CA GLU A 172 10.66 10.76 10.23
C GLU A 172 9.33 10.84 9.48
N ILE A 173 9.28 10.31 8.23
CA ILE A 173 8.03 10.22 7.48
C ILE A 173 7.05 9.30 8.20
N THR A 174 7.53 8.17 8.76
CA THR A 174 6.71 7.24 9.54
C THR A 174 6.31 7.85 10.89
N TYR A 175 7.14 8.68 11.49
CA TYR A 175 6.80 9.37 12.74
C TYR A 175 5.66 10.40 12.62
N ARG A 176 5.26 10.79 11.42
CA ARG A 176 4.03 11.57 11.24
C ARG A 176 2.77 10.83 11.73
N TYR A 177 2.88 9.52 11.85
CA TYR A 177 1.84 8.63 12.40
C TYR A 177 2.06 8.36 13.90
N ALA A 178 2.98 9.06 14.57
CA ALA A 178 3.35 8.78 15.97
C ALA A 178 2.12 8.79 16.91
N HIS A 179 1.12 9.61 16.61
CA HIS A 179 -0.12 9.71 17.39
C HIS A 179 -1.01 8.44 17.27
N LEU A 180 -0.77 7.59 16.27
CA LEU A 180 -1.47 6.30 16.12
C LEU A 180 -0.79 5.15 16.87
N PHE A 181 0.50 5.31 17.26
CA PHE A 181 1.19 4.28 18.03
C PHE A 181 0.65 4.22 19.46
N PRO A 182 0.18 3.04 19.93
CA PRO A 182 -0.30 2.92 21.29
C PRO A 182 0.82 3.16 22.30
N SER A 183 0.47 3.78 23.43
CA SER A 183 1.41 3.91 24.54
C SER A 183 1.68 2.54 25.16
N LYS A 184 2.92 2.13 25.17
CA LYS A 184 3.36 0.84 25.74
C LYS A 184 3.95 0.96 27.17
N GLN A 185 3.77 2.12 27.81
CA GLN A 185 4.37 2.38 29.13
C GLN A 185 3.95 1.33 30.18
N LYS A 186 2.65 0.99 30.24
CA LYS A 186 2.16 -0.04 31.16
C LYS A 186 2.70 -1.42 30.82
N GLU A 187 2.72 -1.79 29.55
CA GLU A 187 3.28 -3.06 29.08
C GLU A 187 4.77 -3.19 29.41
N MET A 188 5.53 -2.11 29.21
CA MET A 188 6.95 -2.06 29.57
C MET A 188 7.15 -2.27 31.07
N ALA A 189 6.40 -1.57 31.91
CA ALA A 189 6.47 -1.72 33.37
C ALA A 189 6.17 -3.16 33.81
N VAL A 190 5.10 -3.76 33.32
CA VAL A 190 4.74 -5.15 33.62
C VAL A 190 5.84 -6.13 33.20
N LYS A 191 6.40 -5.97 31.99
CA LYS A 191 7.50 -6.83 31.53
C LYS A 191 8.76 -6.68 32.40
N LEU A 192 9.10 -5.47 32.81
CA LEU A 192 10.22 -5.22 33.70
C LEU A 192 9.99 -5.86 35.07
N ASP A 193 8.77 -5.82 35.62
CA ASP A 193 8.42 -6.49 36.85
C ASP A 193 8.58 -8.01 36.75
N PHE A 194 8.21 -8.62 35.63
CA PHE A 194 8.42 -10.05 35.40
C PHE A 194 9.90 -10.42 35.33
N MET A 195 10.72 -9.60 34.68
CA MET A 195 12.18 -9.85 34.64
C MET A 195 12.84 -9.76 36.03
N ASN A 196 12.32 -8.88 36.89
CA ASN A 196 12.85 -8.74 38.26
C ASN A 196 12.42 -9.89 39.20
N LYS A 197 11.28 -10.54 38.94
CA LYS A 197 10.77 -11.66 39.75
C LYS A 197 11.30 -13.02 39.31
N GLY A 198 12.05 -13.10 38.21
CA GLY A 198 12.55 -14.32 37.60
C GLY A 198 13.97 -14.69 38.02
N VAL A 199 14.44 -14.25 39.21
CA VAL A 199 15.68 -14.68 39.84
C VAL A 199 15.37 -15.61 41.00
#